data_2e73613199998fcda39038923cef20cc
#
_entry.id   2e73613199998fcda39038923cef20cc
#
_cell.length_a   1.000
_cell.length_b   1.000
_cell.length_c   1.000
_cell.angle_alpha   90.00
_cell.angle_beta   90.00
_cell.angle_gamma   90.00
#
_symmetry.space_group_name_H-M   'P 1'
#
loop_
_entity.id
_entity.type
_entity.pdbx_description
1 polymer ?
#
loop_
_entity_poly.entity_id
_entity_poly.type
_entity_poly.pdbx_seq_one_letter_code
_entity_poly.pdbx_strand_id
1 'polypeptide(L)'
;MIKYTRREEIWNAASHGGGIVLGVVFGIIFLVWCFQSDNNWARVGVILYLFGMLGSYVASTLYHSMKHHSKWKERLRCWDHAAIYWHIAGSYSPLTLVALRSQGYWGWSLFVFVWVCAIAGTITSFVHLKEHSNLETACFVGMGLSVLVAFKPLMDSVSEAAIIWLIAEGVSYITGAVFYSLNKKKYMHSVFHFFVLAGSVCHIIAVWDVLMAYL
;
A
#
# COMPACT_ATOMS: atom_id res chain seq x y z
N MET A 1 -14.53 -9.86 -17.09
CA MET A 1 -14.41 -9.68 -15.61
C MET A 1 -14.37 -11.05 -14.95
N ILE A 2 -13.35 -11.30 -14.10
CA ILE A 2 -13.26 -12.55 -13.31
C ILE A 2 -14.48 -12.59 -12.40
N LYS A 3 -15.18 -13.73 -12.39
CA LYS A 3 -16.34 -13.93 -11.53
C LYS A 3 -15.90 -14.71 -10.30
N TYR A 4 -15.77 -14.04 -9.17
CA TYR A 4 -15.57 -14.69 -7.87
C TYR A 4 -16.87 -15.27 -7.36
N THR A 5 -16.79 -16.37 -6.62
CA THR A 5 -17.95 -16.90 -5.89
C THR A 5 -18.35 -15.96 -4.76
N ARG A 6 -19.60 -16.07 -4.27
CA ARG A 6 -20.06 -15.27 -3.12
C ARG A 6 -19.17 -15.42 -1.89
N ARG A 7 -18.61 -16.62 -1.65
CA ARG A 7 -17.71 -16.85 -0.52
C ARG A 7 -16.36 -16.14 -0.71
N GLU A 8 -15.81 -16.16 -1.91
CA GLU A 8 -14.59 -15.43 -2.23
C GLU A 8 -14.78 -13.92 -2.08
N GLU A 9 -15.89 -13.36 -2.58
CA GLU A 9 -16.20 -11.93 -2.41
C GLU A 9 -16.32 -11.54 -0.93
N ILE A 10 -16.91 -12.40 -0.08
CA ILE A 10 -16.98 -12.15 1.37
C ILE A 10 -15.57 -12.12 1.99
N TRP A 11 -14.70 -13.08 1.66
CA TRP A 11 -13.34 -13.12 2.19
C TRP A 11 -12.51 -11.92 1.69
N ASN A 12 -12.66 -11.56 0.41
CA ASN A 12 -11.99 -10.41 -0.18
C ASN A 12 -12.42 -9.09 0.52
N ALA A 13 -13.73 -8.88 0.67
CA ALA A 13 -14.25 -7.70 1.35
C ALA A 13 -13.88 -7.67 2.84
N ALA A 14 -13.98 -8.81 3.56
CA ALA A 14 -13.71 -8.88 4.98
C ALA A 14 -12.23 -8.66 5.32
N SER A 15 -11.30 -9.23 4.55
CA SER A 15 -9.86 -9.04 4.77
C SER A 15 -9.46 -7.57 4.63
N HIS A 16 -9.94 -6.90 3.58
CA HIS A 16 -9.65 -5.48 3.39
C HIS A 16 -10.48 -4.58 4.33
N GLY A 17 -11.67 -5.00 4.73
CA GLY A 17 -12.41 -4.38 5.84
C GLY A 17 -11.61 -4.38 7.16
N GLY A 18 -10.90 -5.48 7.45
CA GLY A 18 -9.93 -5.55 8.55
C GLY A 18 -8.78 -4.53 8.39
N GLY A 19 -8.30 -4.33 7.16
CA GLY A 19 -7.30 -3.31 6.83
C GLY A 19 -7.79 -1.88 7.10
N ILE A 20 -9.09 -1.58 6.87
CA ILE A 20 -9.68 -0.29 7.23
C ILE A 20 -9.61 -0.09 8.75
N VAL A 21 -9.98 -1.11 9.54
CA VAL A 21 -9.93 -1.02 11.01
C VAL A 21 -8.51 -0.76 11.49
N LEU A 22 -7.52 -1.51 10.97
CA LEU A 22 -6.10 -1.29 11.30
C LEU A 22 -5.65 0.14 10.92
N GLY A 23 -5.98 0.59 9.72
CA GLY A 23 -5.62 1.93 9.25
C GLY A 23 -6.23 3.04 10.09
N VAL A 24 -7.47 2.89 10.54
CA VAL A 24 -8.13 3.87 11.43
C VAL A 24 -7.47 3.87 12.80
N VAL A 25 -7.27 2.69 13.42
CA VAL A 25 -6.72 2.59 14.78
C VAL A 25 -5.29 3.16 14.84
N PHE A 26 -4.39 2.63 13.99
CA PHE A 26 -3.01 3.11 13.99
C PHE A 26 -2.87 4.50 13.39
N GLY A 27 -3.75 4.86 12.45
CA GLY A 27 -3.82 6.20 11.90
C GLY A 27 -4.10 7.26 12.96
N ILE A 28 -5.06 7.03 13.84
CA ILE A 28 -5.36 7.95 14.96
C ILE A 28 -4.12 8.07 15.86
N ILE A 29 -3.49 6.95 16.23
CA ILE A 29 -2.30 6.95 17.08
C ILE A 29 -1.17 7.78 16.43
N PHE A 30 -0.86 7.51 15.18
CA PHE A 30 0.21 8.20 14.46
C PHE A 30 -0.08 9.70 14.27
N LEU A 31 -1.33 10.06 13.95
CA LEU A 31 -1.70 11.47 13.83
C LEU A 31 -1.57 12.19 15.18
N VAL A 32 -2.05 11.58 16.27
CA VAL A 32 -1.90 12.18 17.62
C VAL A 32 -0.43 12.47 17.91
N TRP A 33 0.47 11.50 17.69
CA TRP A 33 1.90 11.70 17.93
C TRP A 33 2.50 12.78 17.03
N CYS A 34 2.19 12.74 15.72
CA CYS A 34 2.70 13.75 14.79
C CYS A 34 2.20 15.17 15.12
N PHE A 35 0.96 15.31 15.57
CA PHE A 35 0.43 16.63 15.94
C PHE A 35 0.90 17.12 17.31
N GLN A 36 1.37 16.24 18.20
CA GLN A 36 2.02 16.59 19.45
C GLN A 36 3.50 16.95 19.29
N SER A 37 4.11 16.63 18.15
CA SER A 37 5.49 16.98 17.82
C SER A 37 5.57 18.23 16.94
N ASP A 38 6.78 18.82 16.83
CA ASP A 38 7.04 19.94 15.92
C ASP A 38 7.48 19.50 14.50
N ASN A 39 7.38 18.18 14.19
CA ASN A 39 7.80 17.64 12.92
C ASN A 39 6.67 17.71 11.87
N ASN A 40 6.63 18.80 11.10
CA ASN A 40 5.63 18.97 10.03
C ASN A 40 5.74 17.91 8.91
N TRP A 41 6.95 17.39 8.65
CA TRP A 41 7.14 16.37 7.63
C TRP A 41 6.57 15.02 8.06
N ALA A 42 6.60 14.71 9.35
CA ALA A 42 5.93 13.53 9.90
C ALA A 42 4.40 13.64 9.74
N ARG A 43 3.82 14.82 9.99
CA ARG A 43 2.38 15.08 9.76
C ARG A 43 2.01 14.82 8.31
N VAL A 44 2.74 15.41 7.37
CA VAL A 44 2.49 15.21 5.92
C VAL A 44 2.69 13.75 5.52
N GLY A 45 3.79 13.13 5.94
CA GLY A 45 4.09 11.73 5.62
C GLY A 45 3.00 10.77 6.09
N VAL A 46 2.52 10.94 7.34
CA VAL A 46 1.46 10.10 7.90
C VAL A 46 0.11 10.35 7.22
N ILE A 47 -0.24 11.60 6.92
CA ILE A 47 -1.49 11.92 6.19
C ILE A 47 -1.49 11.24 4.82
N LEU A 48 -0.39 11.33 4.07
CA LEU A 48 -0.27 10.67 2.75
C LEU A 48 -0.28 9.14 2.86
N TYR A 49 0.35 8.59 3.89
CA TYR A 49 0.29 7.15 4.20
C TYR A 49 -1.14 6.69 4.43
N LEU A 50 -1.88 7.37 5.28
CA LEU A 50 -3.27 7.03 5.58
C LEU A 50 -4.19 7.21 4.38
N PHE A 51 -3.96 8.25 3.56
CA PHE A 51 -4.67 8.41 2.29
C PHE A 51 -4.48 7.20 1.38
N GLY A 52 -3.25 6.73 1.20
CA GLY A 52 -2.95 5.56 0.37
C GLY A 52 -3.54 4.27 0.95
N MET A 53 -3.26 3.99 2.21
CA MET A 53 -3.69 2.77 2.89
C MET A 53 -5.22 2.69 2.99
N LEU A 54 -5.87 3.69 3.56
CA LEU A 54 -7.33 3.69 3.73
C LEU A 54 -8.04 3.77 2.37
N GLY A 55 -7.53 4.58 1.43
CA GLY A 55 -8.07 4.66 0.07
C GLY A 55 -8.08 3.32 -0.63
N SER A 56 -6.99 2.56 -0.53
CA SER A 56 -6.87 1.21 -1.09
C SER A 56 -7.84 0.22 -0.44
N TYR A 57 -7.85 0.13 0.88
CA TYR A 57 -8.72 -0.79 1.58
C TYR A 57 -10.21 -0.47 1.41
N VAL A 58 -10.59 0.81 1.39
CA VAL A 58 -11.97 1.23 1.13
C VAL A 58 -12.38 0.91 -0.30
N ALA A 59 -11.56 1.24 -1.31
CA ALA A 59 -11.86 0.96 -2.71
C ALA A 59 -12.08 -0.54 -2.94
N SER A 60 -11.18 -1.38 -2.41
CA SER A 60 -11.26 -2.82 -2.53
C SER A 60 -12.46 -3.43 -1.79
N THR A 61 -12.71 -2.99 -0.56
CA THR A 61 -13.88 -3.45 0.22
C THR A 61 -15.19 -3.11 -0.51
N LEU A 62 -15.30 -1.92 -1.06
CA LEU A 62 -16.48 -1.50 -1.82
C LEU A 62 -16.63 -2.32 -3.11
N TYR A 63 -15.53 -2.54 -3.86
CA TYR A 63 -15.54 -3.35 -5.07
C TYR A 63 -16.03 -4.77 -4.80
N HIS A 64 -15.48 -5.43 -3.79
CA HIS A 64 -15.83 -6.81 -3.46
C HIS A 64 -17.21 -6.96 -2.79
N SER A 65 -17.71 -5.93 -2.14
CA SER A 65 -19.07 -5.91 -1.56
C SER A 65 -20.17 -5.67 -2.61
N MET A 66 -19.82 -5.20 -3.81
CA MET A 66 -20.78 -4.83 -4.83
C MET A 66 -21.32 -6.05 -5.61
N LYS A 67 -22.62 -6.07 -5.92
CA LYS A 67 -23.25 -7.11 -6.74
C LYS A 67 -22.66 -7.16 -8.14
N HIS A 68 -22.46 -8.38 -8.69
CA HIS A 68 -21.83 -8.61 -10.00
C HIS A 68 -22.47 -7.84 -11.17
N HIS A 69 -23.77 -7.62 -11.16
CA HIS A 69 -24.49 -6.93 -12.23
C HIS A 69 -24.60 -5.40 -12.05
N SER A 70 -23.94 -4.85 -11.04
CA SER A 70 -23.96 -3.40 -10.80
C SER A 70 -23.04 -2.67 -11.78
N LYS A 71 -23.54 -1.60 -12.42
CA LYS A 71 -22.72 -0.67 -13.24
C LYS A 71 -21.58 -0.03 -12.43
N TRP A 72 -21.75 0.10 -11.12
CA TRP A 72 -20.74 0.63 -10.21
C TRP A 72 -19.57 -0.33 -10.00
N LYS A 73 -19.78 -1.67 -10.13
CA LYS A 73 -18.69 -2.64 -9.91
C LYS A 73 -17.53 -2.45 -10.89
N GLU A 74 -17.79 -2.10 -12.14
CA GLU A 74 -16.72 -1.83 -13.12
C GLU A 74 -15.93 -0.57 -12.78
N ARG A 75 -16.62 0.50 -12.35
CA ARG A 75 -15.96 1.73 -11.89
C ARG A 75 -15.14 1.49 -10.63
N LEU A 76 -15.71 0.77 -9.66
CA LEU A 76 -15.02 0.41 -8.42
C LEU A 76 -13.79 -0.47 -8.69
N ARG A 77 -13.81 -1.31 -9.73
CA ARG A 77 -12.62 -2.06 -10.15
C ARG A 77 -11.47 -1.14 -10.58
N CYS A 78 -11.77 -0.09 -11.33
CA CYS A 78 -10.74 0.90 -11.69
C CYS A 78 -10.15 1.58 -10.45
N TRP A 79 -11.00 1.94 -9.48
CA TRP A 79 -10.55 2.52 -8.21
C TRP A 79 -9.75 1.53 -7.37
N ASP A 80 -10.17 0.27 -7.29
CA ASP A 80 -9.47 -0.80 -6.58
C ASP A 80 -8.03 -0.97 -7.10
N HIS A 81 -7.86 -1.00 -8.43
CA HIS A 81 -6.53 -1.08 -9.06
C HIS A 81 -5.71 0.20 -8.89
N ALA A 82 -6.32 1.37 -9.14
CA ALA A 82 -5.64 2.66 -8.98
C ALA A 82 -5.14 2.87 -7.54
N ALA A 83 -5.92 2.44 -6.56
CA ALA A 83 -5.61 2.62 -5.16
C ALA A 83 -4.45 1.74 -4.66
N ILE A 84 -4.05 0.68 -5.38
CA ILE A 84 -2.82 -0.06 -5.08
C ILE A 84 -1.60 0.85 -5.28
N TYR A 85 -1.56 1.66 -6.34
CA TYR A 85 -0.49 2.64 -6.55
C TYR A 85 -0.44 3.68 -5.43
N TRP A 86 -1.62 4.13 -4.95
CA TRP A 86 -1.68 5.07 -3.81
C TRP A 86 -1.22 4.43 -2.51
N HIS A 87 -1.53 3.16 -2.30
CA HIS A 87 -1.06 2.41 -1.13
C HIS A 87 0.47 2.36 -1.10
N ILE A 88 1.10 2.00 -2.24
CA ILE A 88 2.55 1.95 -2.36
C ILE A 88 3.16 3.35 -2.17
N ALA A 89 2.67 4.40 -2.87
CA ALA A 89 3.20 5.74 -2.72
C ALA A 89 2.99 6.30 -1.30
N GLY A 90 1.83 6.00 -0.71
CA GLY A 90 1.51 6.35 0.67
C GLY A 90 2.49 5.72 1.67
N SER A 91 2.77 4.41 1.53
CA SER A 91 3.71 3.71 2.43
C SER A 91 5.14 4.28 2.36
N TYR A 92 5.58 4.76 1.21
CA TYR A 92 6.85 5.46 1.09
C TYR A 92 6.90 6.81 1.81
N SER A 93 5.74 7.47 2.00
CA SER A 93 5.72 8.87 2.45
C SER A 93 6.32 9.11 3.85
N PRO A 94 6.05 8.30 4.90
CA PRO A 94 6.74 8.44 6.17
C PRO A 94 8.25 8.17 6.07
N LEU A 95 8.65 7.14 5.31
CA LEU A 95 10.06 6.78 5.17
C LEU A 95 10.86 7.89 4.45
N THR A 96 10.30 8.43 3.37
CA THR A 96 10.98 9.42 2.52
C THR A 96 10.99 10.82 3.14
N LEU A 97 9.89 11.24 3.77
CA LEU A 97 9.73 12.58 4.32
C LEU A 97 10.23 12.71 5.77
N VAL A 98 10.39 11.60 6.49
CA VAL A 98 10.88 11.60 7.87
C VAL A 98 12.30 11.06 7.93
N ALA A 99 12.51 9.77 7.64
CA ALA A 99 13.79 9.12 7.80
C ALA A 99 14.82 9.53 6.73
N LEU A 100 14.46 9.47 5.45
CA LEU A 100 15.38 9.73 4.33
C LEU A 100 15.52 11.22 3.97
N ARG A 101 14.71 12.10 4.53
CA ARG A 101 14.72 13.52 4.15
C ARG A 101 16.07 14.20 4.40
N SER A 102 16.77 13.84 5.46
CA SER A 102 18.09 14.34 5.81
C SER A 102 19.24 13.68 5.04
N GLN A 103 18.96 12.65 4.25
CA GLN A 103 19.95 11.86 3.49
C GLN A 103 20.17 12.42 2.07
N GLY A 104 20.48 13.68 1.97
CA GLY A 104 20.68 14.36 0.70
C GLY A 104 19.42 14.37 -0.17
N TYR A 105 19.54 13.96 -1.43
CA TYR A 105 18.40 13.94 -2.37
C TYR A 105 17.57 12.66 -2.33
N TRP A 106 17.96 11.63 -1.57
CA TRP A 106 17.32 10.30 -1.62
C TRP A 106 15.84 10.33 -1.22
N GLY A 107 15.51 11.03 -0.13
CA GLY A 107 14.13 11.13 0.33
C GLY A 107 13.22 11.77 -0.72
N TRP A 108 13.61 12.92 -1.26
CA TRP A 108 12.83 13.64 -2.26
C TRP A 108 12.76 12.91 -3.59
N SER A 109 13.85 12.29 -4.06
CA SER A 109 13.85 11.57 -5.33
C SER A 109 12.90 10.37 -5.31
N LEU A 110 12.95 9.57 -4.24
CA LEU A 110 12.02 8.44 -4.08
C LEU A 110 10.58 8.91 -3.89
N PHE A 111 10.35 9.95 -3.08
CA PHE A 111 9.01 10.51 -2.88
C PHE A 111 8.38 10.95 -4.21
N VAL A 112 9.09 11.77 -4.98
CA VAL A 112 8.60 12.24 -6.27
C VAL A 112 8.39 11.06 -7.23
N PHE A 113 9.33 10.13 -7.30
CA PHE A 113 9.24 8.96 -8.17
C PHE A 113 7.97 8.15 -7.91
N VAL A 114 7.71 7.75 -6.65
CA VAL A 114 6.55 6.89 -6.34
C VAL A 114 5.22 7.61 -6.54
N TRP A 115 5.15 8.92 -6.27
CA TRP A 115 3.93 9.69 -6.51
C TRP A 115 3.67 9.96 -7.98
N VAL A 116 4.71 10.16 -8.80
CA VAL A 116 4.59 10.22 -10.27
C VAL A 116 4.10 8.87 -10.82
N CYS A 117 4.66 7.76 -10.32
CA CYS A 117 4.17 6.42 -10.67
C CYS A 117 2.70 6.22 -10.25
N ALA A 118 2.29 6.73 -9.08
CA ALA A 118 0.92 6.63 -8.60
C ALA A 118 -0.05 7.42 -9.50
N ILE A 119 0.31 8.59 -9.95
CA ILE A 119 -0.48 9.39 -10.91
C ILE A 119 -0.60 8.65 -12.24
N ALA A 120 0.52 8.20 -12.81
CA ALA A 120 0.54 7.46 -14.07
C ALA A 120 -0.25 6.15 -13.99
N GLY A 121 -0.08 5.40 -12.89
CA GLY A 121 -0.82 4.17 -12.62
C GLY A 121 -2.33 4.40 -12.48
N THR A 122 -2.73 5.49 -11.84
CA THR A 122 -4.15 5.90 -11.77
C THR A 122 -4.72 6.14 -13.16
N ILE A 123 -4.04 6.93 -13.99
CA ILE A 123 -4.48 7.21 -15.36
C ILE A 123 -4.63 5.90 -16.14
N THR A 124 -3.63 5.01 -16.08
CA THR A 124 -3.69 3.73 -16.81
C THR A 124 -4.79 2.82 -16.31
N SER A 125 -5.10 2.81 -15.01
CA SER A 125 -6.20 2.04 -14.43
C SER A 125 -7.58 2.51 -14.91
N PHE A 126 -7.75 3.78 -15.26
CA PHE A 126 -9.01 4.30 -15.81
C PHE A 126 -9.10 4.20 -17.34
N VAL A 127 -7.97 4.23 -18.05
CA VAL A 127 -7.96 4.27 -19.53
C VAL A 127 -7.75 2.87 -20.13
N HIS A 128 -6.92 2.03 -19.52
CA HIS A 128 -6.43 0.78 -20.14
C HIS A 128 -6.55 -0.46 -19.24
N LEU A 129 -7.44 -0.45 -18.23
CA LEU A 129 -7.54 -1.56 -17.31
C LEU A 129 -7.96 -2.86 -18.01
N LYS A 130 -7.06 -3.82 -18.11
CA LYS A 130 -7.31 -5.18 -18.61
C LYS A 130 -7.86 -6.07 -17.50
N GLU A 131 -8.50 -7.18 -17.88
CA GLU A 131 -9.00 -8.16 -16.89
C GLU A 131 -7.89 -8.81 -16.07
N HIS A 132 -6.73 -8.95 -16.68
CA HIS A 132 -5.50 -9.47 -16.09
C HIS A 132 -4.31 -8.84 -16.80
N SER A 133 -3.47 -8.17 -16.04
CA SER A 133 -2.23 -7.61 -16.56
C SER A 133 -1.06 -7.99 -15.66
N ASN A 134 -0.27 -8.99 -16.09
CA ASN A 134 1.02 -9.28 -15.44
C ASN A 134 1.95 -8.06 -15.49
N LEU A 135 1.79 -7.18 -16.51
CA LEU A 135 2.54 -5.94 -16.60
C LEU A 135 2.17 -5.00 -15.47
N GLU A 136 0.88 -4.86 -15.14
CA GLU A 136 0.43 -4.04 -14.01
C GLU A 136 0.97 -4.56 -12.69
N THR A 137 0.92 -5.89 -12.49
CA THR A 137 1.53 -6.53 -11.31
C THR A 137 3.04 -6.28 -11.25
N ALA A 138 3.74 -6.36 -12.37
CA ALA A 138 5.17 -6.04 -12.45
C ALA A 138 5.46 -4.56 -12.13
N CYS A 139 4.56 -3.63 -12.53
CA CYS A 139 4.66 -2.22 -12.15
C CYS A 139 4.50 -2.01 -10.64
N PHE A 140 3.54 -2.68 -10.00
CA PHE A 140 3.38 -2.62 -8.53
C PHE A 140 4.63 -3.13 -7.82
N VAL A 141 5.14 -4.30 -8.21
CA VAL A 141 6.35 -4.88 -7.62
C VAL A 141 7.57 -3.99 -7.86
N GLY A 142 7.76 -3.51 -9.10
CA GLY A 142 8.87 -2.62 -9.45
C GLY A 142 8.84 -1.31 -8.67
N MET A 143 7.65 -0.71 -8.51
CA MET A 143 7.46 0.49 -7.70
C MET A 143 7.77 0.21 -6.23
N GLY A 144 7.29 -0.92 -5.66
CA GLY A 144 7.59 -1.32 -4.28
C GLY A 144 9.07 -1.61 -4.04
N LEU A 145 9.79 -2.16 -5.02
CA LEU A 145 11.22 -2.45 -4.93
C LEU A 145 12.12 -1.22 -5.20
N SER A 146 11.57 -0.08 -5.57
CA SER A 146 12.37 1.13 -5.85
C SER A 146 13.16 1.62 -4.64
N VAL A 147 12.76 1.28 -3.42
CA VAL A 147 13.51 1.57 -2.18
C VAL A 147 14.93 0.98 -2.19
N LEU A 148 15.16 -0.09 -2.96
CA LEU A 148 16.47 -0.75 -3.04
C LEU A 148 17.56 0.16 -3.61
N VAL A 149 17.21 1.17 -4.43
CA VAL A 149 18.19 2.15 -4.94
C VAL A 149 18.71 3.08 -3.84
N ALA A 150 17.96 3.25 -2.75
CA ALA A 150 18.33 4.02 -1.57
C ALA A 150 18.47 3.13 -0.31
N PHE A 151 18.73 1.83 -0.49
CA PHE A 151 18.75 0.88 0.63
C PHE A 151 19.83 1.22 1.67
N LYS A 152 21.03 1.60 1.23
CA LYS A 152 22.10 2.02 2.15
C LYS A 152 21.72 3.29 2.93
N PRO A 153 21.29 4.41 2.30
CA PRO A 153 20.76 5.56 3.04
C PRO A 153 19.63 5.21 4.00
N LEU A 154 18.75 4.27 3.65
CA LEU A 154 17.68 3.83 4.53
C LEU A 154 18.22 3.08 5.76
N MET A 155 19.14 2.15 5.57
CA MET A 155 19.81 1.44 6.69
C MET A 155 20.53 2.39 7.64
N ASP A 156 21.10 3.47 7.11
CA ASP A 156 21.80 4.48 7.93
C ASP A 156 20.81 5.42 8.67
N SER A 157 19.50 5.35 8.35
CA SER A 157 18.49 6.29 8.85
C SER A 157 17.45 5.66 9.79
N VAL A 158 17.30 4.35 9.79
CA VAL A 158 16.29 3.66 10.61
C VAL A 158 16.92 2.52 11.41
N SER A 159 16.21 2.03 12.42
CA SER A 159 16.67 0.92 13.24
C SER A 159 16.75 -0.39 12.45
N GLU A 160 17.55 -1.34 12.94
CA GLU A 160 17.57 -2.71 12.40
C GLU A 160 16.19 -3.37 12.46
N ALA A 161 15.42 -3.09 13.50
CA ALA A 161 14.06 -3.60 13.66
C ALA A 161 13.14 -3.08 12.54
N ALA A 162 13.19 -1.79 12.22
CA ALA A 162 12.44 -1.22 11.10
C ALA A 162 12.84 -1.87 9.78
N ILE A 163 14.13 -2.11 9.52
CA ILE A 163 14.61 -2.79 8.31
C ILE A 163 14.06 -4.22 8.23
N ILE A 164 14.07 -4.97 9.33
CA ILE A 164 13.52 -6.35 9.37
C ILE A 164 12.02 -6.32 9.00
N TRP A 165 11.25 -5.39 9.55
CA TRP A 165 9.83 -5.27 9.24
C TRP A 165 9.56 -4.82 7.80
N LEU A 166 10.37 -3.93 7.23
CA LEU A 166 10.29 -3.54 5.81
C LEU A 166 10.64 -4.70 4.88
N ILE A 167 11.61 -5.54 5.24
CA ILE A 167 11.90 -6.77 4.49
C ILE A 167 10.74 -7.75 4.57
N ALA A 168 10.17 -7.97 5.76
CA ALA A 168 9.01 -8.84 5.96
C ALA A 168 7.78 -8.35 5.18
N GLU A 169 7.55 -7.04 5.13
CA GLU A 169 6.56 -6.39 4.27
C GLU A 169 6.79 -6.72 2.79
N GLY A 170 8.01 -6.49 2.29
CA GLY A 170 8.37 -6.77 0.89
C GLY A 170 8.17 -8.25 0.52
N VAL A 171 8.61 -9.17 1.38
CA VAL A 171 8.38 -10.61 1.20
C VAL A 171 6.88 -10.93 1.16
N SER A 172 6.09 -10.32 2.04
CA SER A 172 4.65 -10.50 2.09
C SER A 172 3.98 -10.04 0.80
N TYR A 173 4.26 -8.82 0.34
CA TYR A 173 3.66 -8.27 -0.89
C TYR A 173 4.09 -9.03 -2.15
N ILE A 174 5.37 -9.44 -2.26
CA ILE A 174 5.85 -10.24 -3.40
C ILE A 174 5.17 -11.61 -3.41
N THR A 175 5.07 -12.26 -2.25
CA THR A 175 4.34 -13.54 -2.12
C THR A 175 2.88 -13.37 -2.51
N GLY A 176 2.23 -12.31 -2.05
CA GLY A 176 0.88 -11.93 -2.47
C GLY A 176 0.76 -11.76 -3.99
N ALA A 177 1.70 -11.05 -4.62
CA ALA A 177 1.71 -10.85 -6.07
C ALA A 177 1.81 -12.17 -6.85
N VAL A 178 2.56 -13.16 -6.33
CA VAL A 178 2.60 -14.52 -6.90
C VAL A 178 1.21 -15.16 -6.84
N PHE A 179 0.52 -15.10 -5.69
CA PHE A 179 -0.84 -15.63 -5.58
C PHE A 179 -1.84 -14.87 -6.46
N TYR A 180 -1.68 -13.56 -6.60
CA TYR A 180 -2.49 -12.75 -7.52
C TYR A 180 -2.32 -13.22 -8.97
N SER A 181 -1.12 -13.58 -9.42
CA SER A 181 -0.89 -14.12 -10.77
C SER A 181 -1.59 -15.48 -11.00
N LEU A 182 -1.91 -16.20 -9.93
CA LEU A 182 -2.61 -17.48 -9.94
C LEU A 182 -4.14 -17.36 -9.75
N ASN A 183 -4.71 -16.18 -9.83
CA ASN A 183 -6.10 -15.87 -9.50
C ASN A 183 -7.18 -16.61 -10.33
N LYS A 184 -6.80 -17.29 -11.42
CA LYS A 184 -7.70 -18.24 -12.13
C LYS A 184 -8.07 -19.45 -11.25
N LYS A 185 -7.28 -19.75 -10.22
CA LYS A 185 -7.57 -20.79 -9.24
C LYS A 185 -8.40 -20.20 -8.11
N LYS A 186 -9.37 -20.99 -7.63
CA LYS A 186 -10.29 -20.59 -6.57
C LYS A 186 -9.55 -20.16 -5.31
N TYR A 187 -10.00 -19.10 -4.67
CA TYR A 187 -9.45 -18.48 -3.47
C TYR A 187 -8.05 -17.84 -3.59
N MET A 188 -7.35 -17.93 -4.71
CA MET A 188 -6.00 -17.35 -4.82
C MET A 188 -6.02 -15.83 -4.67
N HIS A 189 -7.07 -15.16 -5.13
CA HIS A 189 -7.25 -13.73 -4.92
C HIS A 189 -7.49 -13.39 -3.43
N SER A 190 -8.26 -14.20 -2.72
CA SER A 190 -8.44 -14.03 -1.27
C SER A 190 -7.13 -14.23 -0.50
N VAL A 191 -6.32 -15.22 -0.89
CA VAL A 191 -4.98 -15.44 -0.31
C VAL A 191 -4.08 -14.22 -0.55
N PHE A 192 -4.10 -13.66 -1.77
CA PHE A 192 -3.40 -12.40 -2.07
C PHE A 192 -3.80 -11.28 -1.09
N HIS A 193 -5.10 -11.08 -0.83
CA HIS A 193 -5.58 -10.07 0.12
C HIS A 193 -5.03 -10.25 1.53
N PHE A 194 -4.91 -11.49 2.02
CA PHE A 194 -4.31 -11.76 3.33
C PHE A 194 -2.82 -11.42 3.36
N PHE A 195 -2.08 -11.67 2.28
CA PHE A 195 -0.69 -11.26 2.18
C PHE A 195 -0.53 -9.74 2.12
N VAL A 196 -1.44 -9.04 1.44
CA VAL A 196 -1.47 -7.57 1.45
C VAL A 196 -1.72 -7.04 2.87
N LEU A 197 -2.66 -7.63 3.59
CA LEU A 197 -2.94 -7.26 4.98
C LEU A 197 -1.74 -7.52 5.89
N ALA A 198 -1.08 -8.69 5.76
CA ALA A 198 0.12 -9.02 6.53
C ALA A 198 1.28 -8.04 6.23
N GLY A 199 1.49 -7.68 4.95
CA GLY A 199 2.46 -6.65 4.57
C GLY A 199 2.16 -5.30 5.21
N SER A 200 0.89 -4.89 5.23
CA SER A 200 0.50 -3.63 5.89
C SER A 200 0.71 -3.66 7.41
N VAL A 201 0.53 -4.80 8.07
CA VAL A 201 0.86 -4.94 9.51
C VAL A 201 2.37 -4.75 9.72
N CYS A 202 3.20 -5.39 8.90
CA CYS A 202 4.65 -5.21 8.96
C CYS A 202 5.03 -3.73 8.74
N HIS A 203 4.40 -3.07 7.75
CA HIS A 203 4.65 -1.66 7.47
C HIS A 203 4.22 -0.74 8.63
N ILE A 204 3.07 -0.98 9.24
CA ILE A 204 2.62 -0.23 10.43
C ILE A 204 3.68 -0.30 11.53
N ILE A 205 4.27 -1.48 11.79
CA ILE A 205 5.30 -1.65 12.83
C ILE A 205 6.57 -0.90 12.44
N ALA A 206 6.98 -0.94 11.17
CA ALA A 206 8.14 -0.19 10.70
C ALA A 206 7.92 1.34 10.83
N VAL A 207 6.74 1.84 10.45
CA VAL A 207 6.40 3.27 10.61
C VAL A 207 6.32 3.67 12.07
N TRP A 208 5.80 2.79 12.94
CA TRP A 208 5.81 3.00 14.39
C TRP A 208 7.23 3.27 14.89
N ASP A 209 8.17 2.39 14.53
CA ASP A 209 9.58 2.51 14.94
C ASP A 209 10.20 3.83 14.41
N VAL A 210 9.97 4.15 13.13
CA VAL A 210 10.44 5.40 12.53
C VAL A 210 9.86 6.61 13.25
N LEU A 211 8.57 6.64 13.55
CA LEU A 211 7.97 7.79 14.24
C LEU A 211 8.52 7.93 15.66
N MET A 212 8.71 6.82 16.39
CA MET A 212 9.31 6.86 17.74
C MET A 212 10.74 7.38 17.75
N ALA A 213 11.49 7.21 16.65
CA ALA A 213 12.86 7.71 16.54
C ALA A 213 12.96 9.19 16.11
N TYR A 214 11.92 9.73 15.45
CA TYR A 214 11.99 11.06 14.82
C TYR A 214 11.00 12.09 15.38
N LEU A 215 10.10 11.72 16.28
CA LEU A 215 9.18 12.62 16.98
C LEU A 215 9.64 12.92 18.40
#